data_23d85f9607f7ef0884febd86ec98e4dc
#
_entry.id   23d85f9607f7ef0884febd86ec98e4dc
#
_cell.length_a   1.000
_cell.length_b   1.000
_cell.length_c   1.000
_cell.angle_alpha   90.00
_cell.angle_beta   90.00
_cell.angle_gamma   90.00
#
_symmetry.space_group_name_H-M   'P 1'
#
loop_
_entity.id
_entity.type
_entity.pdbx_description
1 polymer ?
#
loop_
_entity_poly.entity_id
_entity_poly.type
_entity_poly.pdbx_seq_one_letter_code
_entity_poly.pdbx_strand_id
1 'polypeptide(L)'
;MASSEEYLAYVLDLLANVPEVTTRKMMGEYLLYASGKLFGGVYDDRFLVKSTDASRAVLTTEQVPYEGAAPMLLVDVEDADVVATLVASLLPELPEPKRRQRRR
;
A
#
# COMPACT_ATOMS: atom_id res chain seq x y z
N MET A 1 7.66 2.08 15.85
CA MET A 1 6.90 3.30 16.09
C MET A 1 5.62 3.28 15.33
N ALA A 2 4.62 3.89 15.87
CA ALA A 2 3.32 3.93 15.19
C ALA A 2 3.27 5.09 14.21
N SER A 3 2.50 4.92 13.17
CA SER A 3 2.28 5.99 12.21
C SER A 3 1.22 6.94 12.74
N SER A 4 1.32 8.20 12.37
CA SER A 4 0.35 9.20 12.82
C SER A 4 -0.87 9.18 11.93
N GLU A 5 -2.00 9.63 12.48
CA GLU A 5 -3.22 9.75 11.69
C GLU A 5 -3.08 10.84 10.65
N GLU A 6 -2.26 11.84 10.93
CA GLU A 6 -2.02 12.91 9.97
C GLU A 6 -1.29 12.40 8.75
N TYR A 7 -0.32 11.51 8.96
CA TYR A 7 0.38 10.94 7.82
C TYR A 7 -0.53 10.03 7.03
N LEU A 8 -1.40 9.28 7.70
CA LEU A 8 -2.38 8.46 7.00
C LEU A 8 -3.29 9.33 6.14
N ALA A 9 -3.74 10.47 6.66
CA ALA A 9 -4.60 11.36 5.89
C ALA A 9 -3.87 11.86 4.63
N TYR A 10 -2.58 12.18 4.77
CA TYR A 10 -1.79 12.58 3.62
C TYR A 10 -1.72 11.46 2.57
N VAL A 11 -1.51 10.23 3.01
CA VAL A 11 -1.44 9.10 2.09
C VAL A 11 -2.79 8.87 1.41
N LEU A 12 -3.89 9.00 2.17
CA LEU A 12 -5.20 8.83 1.56
C LEU A 12 -5.50 9.91 0.54
N ASP A 13 -4.97 11.12 0.73
CA ASP A 13 -5.10 12.15 -0.30
C ASP A 13 -4.36 11.75 -1.57
N LEU A 14 -3.19 11.13 -1.43
CA LEU A 14 -2.46 10.64 -2.60
C LEU A 14 -3.22 9.51 -3.29
N LEU A 15 -4.08 8.81 -2.56
CA LEU A 15 -4.86 7.70 -3.10
C LEU A 15 -6.25 8.14 -3.58
N ALA A 16 -6.48 9.45 -3.68
CA ALA A 16 -7.81 9.95 -3.99
C ALA A 16 -8.35 9.45 -5.32
N ASN A 17 -7.48 9.14 -6.28
CA ASN A 17 -7.91 8.68 -7.59
C ASN A 17 -7.86 7.15 -7.72
N VAL A 18 -7.62 6.44 -6.63
CA VAL A 18 -7.63 4.98 -6.63
C VAL A 18 -8.99 4.53 -6.10
N PRO A 19 -9.75 3.75 -6.87
CA PRO A 19 -11.08 3.34 -6.40
C PRO A 19 -11.00 2.28 -5.31
N GLU A 20 -12.01 2.30 -4.45
CA GLU A 20 -12.24 1.24 -3.47
C GLU A 20 -11.06 1.03 -2.52
N VAL A 21 -10.46 2.12 -2.07
CA VAL A 21 -9.39 2.04 -1.09
C VAL A 21 -10.01 1.88 0.30
N THR A 22 -9.51 0.91 1.06
CA THR A 22 -9.87 0.75 2.46
C THR A 22 -8.60 0.60 3.27
N THR A 23 -8.72 0.87 4.56
CA THR A 23 -7.58 0.78 5.45
C THR A 23 -7.92 -0.11 6.63
N ARG A 24 -6.88 -0.66 7.25
CA ARG A 24 -7.06 -1.45 8.44
C ARG A 24 -5.92 -1.14 9.39
N LYS A 25 -6.26 -0.73 10.59
CA LYS A 25 -5.25 -0.43 11.59
C LYS A 25 -4.79 -1.71 12.25
N MET A 26 -3.49 -1.85 12.38
CA MET A 26 -2.94 -3.03 12.99
C MET A 26 -1.67 -2.67 13.74
N MET A 27 -1.69 -2.78 15.08
CA MET A 27 -0.52 -2.55 15.92
C MET A 27 0.12 -1.18 15.68
N GLY A 28 -0.73 -0.16 15.51
CA GLY A 28 -0.26 1.20 15.32
C GLY A 28 0.09 1.57 13.90
N GLU A 29 0.08 0.60 12.99
CA GLU A 29 0.33 0.86 11.59
C GLU A 29 -0.95 0.67 10.80
N TYR A 30 -0.92 1.00 9.50
CA TYR A 30 -2.12 0.92 8.69
C TYR A 30 -1.84 0.08 7.46
N LEU A 31 -2.73 -0.87 7.20
CA LEU A 31 -2.68 -1.65 5.97
C LEU A 31 -3.59 -1.00 4.95
N LEU A 32 -3.17 -1.00 3.69
CA LEU A 32 -3.92 -0.35 2.62
C LEU A 32 -4.36 -1.39 1.60
N TYR A 33 -5.65 -1.35 1.31
CA TYR A 33 -6.26 -2.28 0.37
C TYR A 33 -6.92 -1.49 -0.76
N ALA A 34 -6.94 -2.07 -1.94
CA ALA A 34 -7.72 -1.54 -3.06
C ALA A 34 -8.45 -2.71 -3.67
N SER A 35 -9.77 -2.58 -3.76
CA SER A 35 -10.65 -3.65 -4.28
C SER A 35 -10.38 -4.97 -3.55
N GLY A 36 -10.13 -4.89 -2.26
CA GLY A 36 -9.92 -6.06 -1.43
C GLY A 36 -8.51 -6.62 -1.45
N LYS A 37 -7.62 -6.09 -2.28
CA LYS A 37 -6.25 -6.58 -2.35
C LYS A 37 -5.33 -5.71 -1.52
N LEU A 38 -4.51 -6.34 -0.70
CA LEU A 38 -3.53 -5.63 0.12
C LEU A 38 -2.37 -5.20 -0.77
N PHE A 39 -2.23 -3.90 -1.00
CA PHE A 39 -1.17 -3.43 -1.90
C PHE A 39 -0.04 -2.73 -1.18
N GLY A 40 -0.23 -2.35 0.06
CA GLY A 40 0.82 -1.65 0.77
C GLY A 40 0.36 -1.25 2.15
N GLY A 41 1.02 -0.27 2.71
CA GLY A 41 0.65 0.19 4.03
C GLY A 41 1.42 1.44 4.42
N VAL A 42 1.07 1.96 5.59
CA VAL A 42 1.77 3.08 6.20
C VAL A 42 2.49 2.53 7.43
N TYR A 43 3.81 2.58 7.40
CA TYR A 43 4.64 2.01 8.44
C TYR A 43 5.63 3.06 8.91
N ASP A 44 5.54 3.45 10.17
CA ASP A 44 6.46 4.41 10.78
C ASP A 44 6.53 5.68 9.92
N ASP A 45 5.34 6.19 9.58
CA ASP A 45 5.18 7.38 8.73
C ASP A 45 5.90 7.25 7.40
N ARG A 46 5.82 6.06 6.79
CA ARG A 46 6.30 5.82 5.45
C ARG A 46 5.22 5.12 4.65
N PHE A 47 4.99 5.57 3.42
CA PHE A 47 4.01 4.94 2.53
C PHE A 47 4.77 3.93 1.68
N LEU A 48 4.54 2.64 1.94
CA LEU A 48 5.23 1.56 1.25
C LEU A 48 4.23 0.73 0.47
N VAL A 49 4.63 0.26 -0.70
CA VAL A 49 3.80 -0.66 -1.50
C VAL A 49 4.58 -1.94 -1.73
N LYS A 50 3.83 -2.99 -2.02
CA LYS A 50 4.45 -4.28 -2.27
C LYS A 50 5.35 -4.22 -3.49
N SER A 51 6.42 -4.97 -3.45
CA SER A 51 7.39 -5.03 -4.53
C SER A 51 6.88 -5.98 -5.59
N THR A 52 6.54 -5.44 -6.75
CA THR A 52 6.11 -6.21 -7.92
C THR A 52 6.91 -5.71 -9.11
N ASP A 53 6.79 -6.40 -10.24
CA ASP A 53 7.46 -5.91 -11.45
C ASP A 53 6.99 -4.50 -11.79
N ALA A 54 5.68 -4.25 -11.67
CA ALA A 54 5.14 -2.93 -11.99
C ALA A 54 5.65 -1.86 -11.03
N SER A 55 5.67 -2.16 -9.72
CA SER A 55 6.11 -1.14 -8.76
C SER A 55 7.61 -0.91 -8.87
N ARG A 56 8.38 -1.96 -9.15
CA ARG A 56 9.84 -1.78 -9.31
C ARG A 56 10.19 -0.99 -10.55
N ALA A 57 9.30 -0.92 -11.54
CA ALA A 57 9.54 -0.12 -12.72
C ALA A 57 9.45 1.38 -12.44
N VAL A 58 8.76 1.75 -11.36
CA VAL A 58 8.52 3.16 -11.02
C VAL A 58 9.30 3.59 -9.79
N LEU A 59 9.38 2.71 -8.79
CA LEU A 59 9.99 3.04 -7.50
C LEU A 59 11.30 2.29 -7.34
N THR A 60 12.30 2.96 -6.82
CA THR A 60 13.63 2.37 -6.73
C THR A 60 14.15 2.23 -5.31
N THR A 61 13.43 2.75 -4.32
CA THR A 61 13.91 2.73 -2.94
C THR A 61 13.23 1.62 -2.17
N GLU A 62 13.99 0.62 -1.76
CA GLU A 62 13.46 -0.48 -0.95
C GLU A 62 13.61 -0.13 0.51
N GLN A 63 12.58 -0.47 1.29
CA GLN A 63 12.62 -0.31 2.73
C GLN A 63 11.88 -1.46 3.38
N VAL A 64 12.37 -1.87 4.54
CA VAL A 64 11.73 -2.93 5.30
C VAL A 64 10.67 -2.27 6.19
N PRO A 65 9.40 -2.69 6.08
CA PRO A 65 8.34 -2.04 6.86
C PRO A 65 8.49 -2.27 8.37
N TYR A 66 8.98 -3.44 8.75
CA TYR A 66 9.23 -3.74 10.16
C TYR A 66 10.23 -4.88 10.19
N GLU A 67 10.84 -5.06 11.33
CA GLU A 67 11.89 -6.05 11.46
C GLU A 67 11.38 -7.43 11.12
N GLY A 68 12.07 -8.13 10.26
CA GLY A 68 11.70 -9.48 9.86
C GLY A 68 10.82 -9.55 8.63
N ALA A 69 10.32 -8.41 8.14
CA ALA A 69 9.45 -8.41 6.97
C ALA A 69 10.25 -8.36 5.68
N ALA A 70 9.61 -8.78 4.59
CA ALA A 70 10.22 -8.64 3.28
C ALA A 70 10.28 -7.17 2.89
N PRO A 71 11.25 -6.77 2.07
CA PRO A 71 11.33 -5.36 1.65
C PRO A 71 10.14 -4.96 0.81
N MET A 72 9.75 -3.71 0.95
CA MET A 72 8.72 -3.10 0.14
C MET A 72 9.33 -1.86 -0.51
N LEU A 73 8.56 -1.17 -1.33
CA LEU A 73 9.07 0.00 -2.04
C LEU A 73 8.45 1.28 -1.48
N LEU A 74 9.31 2.27 -1.26
CA LEU A 74 8.88 3.55 -0.73
C LEU A 74 8.22 4.36 -1.85
N VAL A 75 7.02 4.84 -1.59
CA VAL A 75 6.34 5.72 -2.53
C VAL A 75 6.84 7.14 -2.24
N ASP A 76 7.78 7.58 -3.05
CA ASP A 76 8.40 8.89 -2.87
C ASP A 76 7.93 9.90 -3.90
N VAL A 77 6.79 9.63 -4.56
CA VAL A 77 6.19 10.59 -5.48
C VAL A 77 4.99 11.21 -4.78
N GLU A 78 4.73 12.47 -5.09
CA GLU A 78 3.66 13.22 -4.41
C GLU A 78 2.58 13.65 -5.38
N ASP A 79 2.38 12.88 -6.43
CA ASP A 79 1.40 13.18 -7.47
C ASP A 79 0.32 12.10 -7.44
N ALA A 80 -0.92 12.49 -7.16
CA ALA A 80 -2.01 11.53 -7.02
C ALA A 80 -2.27 10.76 -8.32
N ASP A 81 -2.05 11.38 -9.47
CA ASP A 81 -2.25 10.67 -10.74
C ASP A 81 -1.18 9.61 -10.93
N VAL A 82 0.06 9.90 -10.55
CA VAL A 82 1.14 8.91 -10.65
C VAL A 82 0.88 7.77 -9.69
N VAL A 83 0.43 8.09 -8.47
CA VAL A 83 0.13 7.05 -7.48
C VAL A 83 -1.03 6.18 -7.97
N ALA A 84 -2.06 6.78 -8.57
CA ALA A 84 -3.18 5.99 -9.09
C ALA A 84 -2.74 5.03 -10.18
N THR A 85 -1.89 5.51 -11.09
CA THR A 85 -1.38 4.66 -12.15
C THR A 85 -0.52 3.54 -11.58
N LEU A 86 0.30 3.87 -10.60
CA LEU A 86 1.15 2.86 -9.95
C LEU A 86 0.30 1.76 -9.31
N VAL A 87 -0.71 2.14 -8.53
CA VAL A 87 -1.54 1.15 -7.85
C VAL A 87 -2.30 0.32 -8.89
N ALA A 88 -2.86 0.96 -9.91
CA ALA A 88 -3.58 0.23 -10.95
C ALA A 88 -2.67 -0.78 -11.65
N SER A 89 -1.40 -0.43 -11.82
CA SER A 89 -0.45 -1.31 -12.49
C SER A 89 -0.04 -2.50 -11.64
N LEU A 90 0.09 -2.30 -10.34
CA LEU A 90 0.57 -3.39 -9.49
C LEU A 90 -0.54 -4.31 -9.01
N LEU A 91 -1.79 -3.84 -8.97
CA LEU A 91 -2.88 -4.67 -8.45
C LEU A 91 -3.02 -6.03 -9.16
N PRO A 92 -2.95 -6.09 -10.50
CA PRO A 92 -3.08 -7.40 -11.14
C PRO A 92 -1.97 -8.38 -10.77
N GLU A 93 -0.86 -7.90 -10.24
CA GLU A 93 0.26 -8.75 -9.87
C GLU A 93 0.17 -9.23 -8.43
N LEU A 94 -0.87 -8.82 -7.70
CA LEU A 94 -1.04 -9.24 -6.32
C LEU A 94 -2.01 -10.41 -6.27
N PRO A 95 -1.89 -11.25 -5.23
CA PRO A 95 -2.82 -12.37 -5.11
C PRO A 95 -4.24 -11.88 -4.89
N GLU A 96 -5.18 -12.71 -5.32
CA GLU A 96 -6.57 -12.40 -5.10
C GLU A 96 -6.87 -12.30 -3.61
N PRO A 97 -7.88 -11.53 -3.22
CA PRO A 97 -8.25 -11.46 -1.81
C PRO A 97 -8.61 -12.84 -1.30
N LYS A 98 -8.17 -13.16 -0.04
CA LYS A 98 -8.55 -14.41 0.53
C LYS A 98 -9.97 -14.35 0.86
N ARG A 99 -10.84 -15.13 0.18
CA ARG A 99 -12.21 -15.11 0.46
C ARG A 99 -12.45 -15.96 1.53
N ARG A 100 -13.17 -15.68 2.36
CA ARG A 100 -13.49 -16.49 3.33
C ARG A 100 -14.22 -17.43 2.80
N GLN A 101 -13.96 -18.34 2.79
CA GLN A 101 -14.58 -19.32 2.18
C GLN A 101 -15.73 -19.58 2.77
N ARG A 102 -16.56 -19.65 2.58
CA ARG A 102 -17.58 -19.81 3.09
C ARG A 102 -18.05 -20.84 2.99
N ARG A 103 -18.01 -21.44 3.18
CA ARG A 103 -18.27 -22.33 3.03
C ARG A 103 -19.03 -22.75 2.85
N ARG A 104 -19.27 -22.84 2.61
CA ARG A 104 -19.89 -23.20 2.33
C ARG A 104 -20.15 -23.85 2.35
#